data_2b52664379a041c6e8221e48746f1f6d
#
_entry.id   2b52664379a041c6e8221e48746f1f6d
#
_cell.length_a   1.000
_cell.length_b   1.000
_cell.length_c   1.000
_cell.angle_alpha   90.00
_cell.angle_beta   90.00
_cell.angle_gamma   90.00
#
_symmetry.space_group_name_H-M   'P 1'
#
loop_
_entity.id
_entity.type
_entity.pdbx_description
1 polymer ?
#
loop_
_entity_poly.entity_id
_entity_poly.type
_entity_poly.pdbx_seq_one_letter_code
_entity_poly.pdbx_strand_id
1 'polypeptide(L)'
;KARGAKVISTSSSDKKLDVVRELGADETINYKTTPEWGDKVLELTQGFGVDHVVEVGGPATLNESLKSIKVGGHIAQIGILSGDEAALSVLSLLAKQVQIKGVIVASRQDQTDFVKALEVMNRKPVIDRTFKYEALSEAFAYQQSGAHLGKICVEW
;
A
#
# COMPACT_ATOMS: atom_id res chain seq x y z
N LYS A 1 12.20 1.47 -1.43
CA LYS A 1 13.35 2.20 -2.04
C LYS A 1 14.66 1.92 -1.33
N ALA A 2 14.69 1.96 0.02
CA ALA A 2 15.93 1.73 0.78
C ALA A 2 16.64 0.39 0.47
N ARG A 3 15.93 -0.59 -0.02
CA ARG A 3 16.45 -1.90 -0.46
C ARG A 3 16.70 -1.99 -1.96
N GLY A 4 16.68 -0.88 -2.70
CA GLY A 4 16.91 -0.85 -4.15
C GLY A 4 15.69 -1.22 -5.01
N ALA A 5 14.52 -1.46 -4.41
CA ALA A 5 13.31 -1.83 -5.16
C ALA A 5 12.82 -0.66 -6.05
N LYS A 6 12.31 -1.01 -7.24
CA LYS A 6 11.42 -0.13 -8.00
C LYS A 6 10.04 -0.18 -7.36
N VAL A 7 9.38 0.98 -7.26
CA VAL A 7 8.10 1.13 -6.56
C VAL A 7 7.08 1.74 -7.51
N ILE A 8 5.99 1.03 -7.73
CA ILE A 8 4.78 1.55 -8.38
C ILE A 8 3.75 1.77 -7.28
N SER A 9 3.23 2.98 -7.16
CA SER A 9 2.24 3.32 -6.12
C SER A 9 0.91 3.71 -6.75
N THR A 10 -0.17 3.28 -6.12
CA THR A 10 -1.53 3.63 -6.54
C THR A 10 -2.23 4.53 -5.53
N SER A 11 -3.06 5.43 -5.98
CA SER A 11 -3.92 6.26 -5.12
C SER A 11 -5.17 6.69 -5.89
N SER A 12 -6.18 7.18 -5.16
CA SER A 12 -7.37 7.82 -5.76
C SER A 12 -7.21 9.33 -5.97
N SER A 13 -6.06 9.91 -5.66
CA SER A 13 -5.83 11.36 -5.65
C SER A 13 -4.48 11.70 -6.26
N ASP A 14 -4.46 12.53 -7.29
CA ASP A 14 -3.23 12.99 -7.94
C ASP A 14 -2.35 13.77 -6.95
N LYS A 15 -2.96 14.59 -6.09
CA LYS A 15 -2.25 15.29 -5.01
C LYS A 15 -1.49 14.34 -4.07
N LYS A 16 -2.08 13.19 -3.73
CA LYS A 16 -1.38 12.16 -2.93
C LYS A 16 -0.28 11.49 -3.74
N LEU A 17 -0.50 11.28 -5.03
CA LEU A 17 0.50 10.69 -5.92
C LEU A 17 1.73 11.60 -6.10
N ASP A 18 1.55 12.93 -6.11
CA ASP A 18 2.68 13.86 -6.16
C ASP A 18 3.58 13.71 -4.94
N VAL A 19 2.99 13.66 -3.73
CA VAL A 19 3.75 13.42 -2.49
C VAL A 19 4.45 12.06 -2.53
N VAL A 20 3.79 11.02 -3.04
CA VAL A 20 4.39 9.68 -3.13
C VAL A 20 5.57 9.64 -4.11
N ARG A 21 5.54 10.44 -5.20
CA ARG A 21 6.71 10.62 -6.09
C ARG A 21 7.88 11.29 -5.37
N GLU A 22 7.61 12.34 -4.60
CA GLU A 22 8.64 13.02 -3.80
C GLU A 22 9.27 12.06 -2.76
N LEU A 23 8.49 11.11 -2.24
CA LEU A 23 8.98 10.05 -1.36
C LEU A 23 9.79 8.96 -2.08
N GLY A 24 9.86 9.02 -3.41
CA GLY A 24 10.71 8.16 -4.23
C GLY A 24 9.99 7.01 -4.95
N ALA A 25 8.68 7.06 -5.14
CA ALA A 25 8.03 6.14 -6.07
C ALA A 25 8.53 6.39 -7.50
N ASP A 26 8.81 5.30 -8.23
CA ASP A 26 9.30 5.40 -9.60
C ASP A 26 8.15 5.67 -10.56
N GLU A 27 6.99 5.05 -10.28
CA GLU A 27 5.77 5.19 -11.07
C GLU A 27 4.57 5.37 -10.17
N THR A 28 3.55 6.07 -10.66
CA THR A 28 2.31 6.30 -9.92
C THR A 28 1.10 6.13 -10.82
N ILE A 29 0.03 5.55 -10.27
CA ILE A 29 -1.22 5.31 -11.00
C ILE A 29 -2.39 5.83 -10.18
N ASN A 30 -3.22 6.67 -10.77
CA ASN A 30 -4.51 7.03 -10.18
C ASN A 30 -5.54 5.97 -10.59
N TYR A 31 -5.95 5.12 -9.64
CA TYR A 31 -6.88 4.03 -9.92
C TYR A 31 -8.33 4.49 -10.16
N LYS A 32 -8.66 5.76 -9.88
CA LYS A 32 -9.98 6.32 -10.26
C LYS A 32 -10.06 6.65 -11.75
N THR A 33 -8.96 7.14 -12.32
CA THR A 33 -8.87 7.46 -13.75
C THR A 33 -8.38 6.28 -14.58
N THR A 34 -7.75 5.31 -13.94
CA THR A 34 -7.24 4.08 -14.55
C THR A 34 -7.74 2.88 -13.72
N PRO A 35 -9.04 2.51 -13.83
CA PRO A 35 -9.61 1.40 -13.04
C PRO A 35 -8.91 0.07 -13.27
N GLU A 36 -8.46 -0.20 -14.49
CA GLU A 36 -7.69 -1.39 -14.88
C GLU A 36 -6.18 -1.18 -14.64
N TRP A 37 -5.84 -0.70 -13.45
CA TRP A 37 -4.47 -0.36 -13.11
C TRP A 37 -3.52 -1.57 -13.10
N GLY A 38 -4.02 -2.78 -12.98
CA GLY A 38 -3.22 -3.99 -13.11
C GLY A 38 -2.65 -4.15 -14.51
N ASP A 39 -3.40 -3.81 -15.57
CA ASP A 39 -2.90 -3.78 -16.94
C ASP A 39 -1.86 -2.68 -17.13
N LYS A 40 -2.07 -1.51 -16.51
CA LYS A 40 -1.08 -0.44 -16.53
C LYS A 40 0.22 -0.84 -15.85
N VAL A 41 0.17 -1.60 -14.76
CA VAL A 41 1.37 -2.17 -14.11
C VAL A 41 2.07 -3.13 -15.06
N LEU A 42 1.35 -4.00 -15.78
CA LEU A 42 1.95 -4.89 -16.77
C LEU A 42 2.62 -4.11 -17.89
N GLU A 43 2.01 -3.04 -18.39
CA GLU A 43 2.63 -2.15 -19.37
C GLU A 43 3.95 -1.56 -18.85
N LEU A 44 3.95 -0.97 -17.66
CA LEU A 44 5.11 -0.36 -17.01
C LEU A 44 6.25 -1.37 -16.71
N THR A 45 5.90 -2.64 -16.59
CA THR A 45 6.82 -3.75 -16.34
C THR A 45 7.09 -4.60 -17.58
N GLN A 46 6.76 -4.12 -18.78
CA GLN A 46 6.96 -4.83 -20.06
C GLN A 46 6.33 -6.24 -20.09
N GLY A 47 5.20 -6.39 -19.42
CA GLY A 47 4.44 -7.65 -19.34
C GLY A 47 4.88 -8.59 -18.22
N PHE A 48 5.98 -8.32 -17.52
CA PHE A 48 6.49 -9.22 -16.47
C PHE A 48 5.65 -9.18 -15.18
N GLY A 49 5.11 -8.03 -14.82
CA GLY A 49 4.46 -7.79 -13.54
C GLY A 49 5.45 -7.50 -12.41
N VAL A 50 4.92 -7.23 -11.21
CA VAL A 50 5.71 -6.89 -10.02
C VAL A 50 6.02 -8.13 -9.17
N ASP A 51 7.14 -8.11 -8.43
CA ASP A 51 7.54 -9.21 -7.54
C ASP A 51 6.64 -9.32 -6.31
N HIS A 52 6.26 -8.17 -5.75
CA HIS A 52 5.50 -8.05 -4.51
C HIS A 52 4.41 -7.00 -4.63
N VAL A 53 3.24 -7.32 -4.10
CA VAL A 53 2.16 -6.37 -3.88
C VAL A 53 1.93 -6.23 -2.38
N VAL A 54 1.86 -4.98 -1.92
CA VAL A 54 1.40 -4.62 -0.57
C VAL A 54 -0.07 -4.21 -0.70
N GLU A 55 -0.96 -5.16 -0.42
CA GLU A 55 -2.40 -5.00 -0.63
C GLU A 55 -3.07 -4.44 0.62
N VAL A 56 -3.50 -3.17 0.52
CA VAL A 56 -4.15 -2.45 1.62
C VAL A 56 -5.61 -2.09 1.32
N GLY A 57 -6.02 -2.13 0.07
CA GLY A 57 -7.37 -1.78 -0.36
C GLY A 57 -8.41 -2.86 -0.05
N GLY A 58 -8.01 -4.10 -0.11
CA GLY A 58 -8.89 -5.25 0.13
C GLY A 58 -9.64 -5.72 -1.12
N PRO A 59 -10.89 -6.22 -0.99
CA PRO A 59 -11.65 -6.86 -2.07
C PRO A 59 -11.71 -6.09 -3.38
N ALA A 60 -11.91 -4.77 -3.32
CA ALA A 60 -12.06 -3.95 -4.53
C ALA A 60 -10.77 -3.81 -5.37
N THR A 61 -9.60 -4.08 -4.78
CA THR A 61 -8.30 -3.94 -5.45
C THR A 61 -7.60 -5.27 -5.70
N LEU A 62 -8.01 -6.34 -5.01
CA LEU A 62 -7.29 -7.60 -5.00
C LEU A 62 -7.19 -8.29 -6.38
N ASN A 63 -8.22 -8.19 -7.23
CA ASN A 63 -8.16 -8.76 -8.58
C ASN A 63 -7.18 -7.99 -9.49
N GLU A 64 -7.08 -6.67 -9.36
CA GLU A 64 -6.08 -5.90 -10.07
C GLU A 64 -4.66 -6.18 -9.53
N SER A 65 -4.54 -6.41 -8.22
CA SER A 65 -3.29 -6.91 -7.61
C SER A 65 -2.88 -8.26 -8.18
N LEU A 66 -3.83 -9.21 -8.34
CA LEU A 66 -3.58 -10.49 -9.02
C LEU A 66 -3.18 -10.32 -10.49
N LYS A 67 -3.78 -9.34 -11.18
CA LYS A 67 -3.43 -9.05 -12.57
C LYS A 67 -2.01 -8.48 -12.67
N SER A 68 -1.63 -7.60 -11.77
CA SER A 68 -0.35 -6.90 -11.75
C SER A 68 0.86 -7.75 -11.35
N ILE A 69 0.63 -8.82 -10.59
CA ILE A 69 1.72 -9.64 -10.05
C ILE A 69 2.36 -10.54 -11.13
N LYS A 70 3.65 -10.78 -11.04
CA LYS A 70 4.35 -11.75 -11.90
C LYS A 70 4.04 -13.20 -11.52
N VAL A 71 4.42 -14.14 -12.38
CA VAL A 71 4.39 -15.58 -12.06
C VAL A 71 5.29 -15.85 -10.85
N GLY A 72 4.78 -16.58 -9.86
CA GLY A 72 5.48 -16.87 -8.61
C GLY A 72 5.60 -15.68 -7.65
N GLY A 73 4.91 -14.56 -7.94
CA GLY A 73 4.95 -13.36 -7.11
C GLY A 73 4.18 -13.49 -5.80
N HIS A 74 4.36 -12.53 -4.90
CA HIS A 74 3.82 -12.55 -3.55
C HIS A 74 2.92 -11.33 -3.28
N ILE A 75 1.72 -11.57 -2.79
CA ILE A 75 0.78 -10.54 -2.32
C ILE A 75 0.71 -10.59 -0.80
N ALA A 76 1.14 -9.53 -0.13
CA ALA A 76 0.93 -9.31 1.29
C ALA A 76 -0.44 -8.65 1.50
N GLN A 77 -1.45 -9.44 1.89
CA GLN A 77 -2.80 -8.97 2.16
C GLN A 77 -2.87 -8.38 3.57
N ILE A 78 -2.97 -7.07 3.66
CA ILE A 78 -2.94 -6.32 4.93
C ILE A 78 -4.28 -5.66 5.21
N GLY A 79 -4.85 -4.96 4.21
CA GLY A 79 -6.01 -4.11 4.39
C GLY A 79 -7.33 -4.74 3.94
N ILE A 80 -8.41 -4.24 4.55
CA ILE A 80 -9.81 -4.61 4.27
C ILE A 80 -10.65 -3.34 4.09
N LEU A 81 -10.06 -2.27 3.52
CA LEU A 81 -10.72 -0.95 3.44
C LEU A 81 -11.99 -0.96 2.61
N SER A 82 -12.11 -1.87 1.65
CA SER A 82 -13.29 -2.01 0.78
C SER A 82 -14.19 -3.19 1.16
N GLY A 83 -13.97 -3.82 2.31
CA GLY A 83 -14.72 -5.00 2.79
C GLY A 83 -13.79 -6.13 3.20
N ASP A 84 -14.37 -7.25 3.61
CA ASP A 84 -13.69 -8.43 4.14
C ASP A 84 -13.86 -9.67 3.25
N GLU A 85 -14.74 -9.63 2.25
CA GLU A 85 -14.99 -10.72 1.30
C GLU A 85 -14.63 -10.32 -0.13
N ALA A 86 -13.92 -11.18 -0.85
CA ALA A 86 -13.54 -11.00 -2.24
C ALA A 86 -13.84 -12.23 -3.10
N ALA A 87 -14.39 -12.01 -4.28
CA ALA A 87 -14.38 -13.01 -5.34
C ALA A 87 -13.04 -12.95 -6.07
N LEU A 88 -12.27 -14.04 -6.02
CA LEU A 88 -10.97 -14.16 -6.66
C LEU A 88 -11.03 -14.95 -7.96
N SER A 89 -10.28 -14.53 -8.97
CA SER A 89 -10.04 -15.32 -10.16
C SER A 89 -9.12 -16.50 -9.82
N VAL A 90 -9.71 -17.68 -9.56
CA VAL A 90 -8.97 -18.90 -9.27
C VAL A 90 -8.05 -19.28 -10.44
N LEU A 91 -8.48 -19.05 -11.68
CA LEU A 91 -7.66 -19.30 -12.86
C LEU A 91 -6.39 -18.42 -12.87
N SER A 92 -6.53 -17.13 -12.54
CA SER A 92 -5.38 -16.21 -12.45
C SER A 92 -4.43 -16.62 -11.33
N LEU A 93 -4.96 -17.04 -10.19
CA LEU A 93 -4.17 -17.53 -9.05
C LEU A 93 -3.32 -18.75 -9.44
N LEU A 94 -3.93 -19.73 -10.11
CA LEU A 94 -3.28 -20.96 -10.57
C LEU A 94 -2.26 -20.67 -11.68
N ALA A 95 -2.65 -19.94 -12.72
CA ALA A 95 -1.81 -19.67 -13.87
C ALA A 95 -0.54 -18.88 -13.50
N LYS A 96 -0.65 -17.99 -12.52
CA LYS A 96 0.49 -17.19 -12.03
C LYS A 96 1.19 -17.80 -10.81
N GLN A 97 0.71 -18.91 -10.25
CA GLN A 97 1.29 -19.55 -9.07
C GLN A 97 1.54 -18.55 -7.92
N VAL A 98 0.56 -17.66 -7.68
CA VAL A 98 0.68 -16.55 -6.75
C VAL A 98 0.65 -17.03 -5.31
N GLN A 99 1.47 -16.45 -4.46
CA GLN A 99 1.41 -16.61 -3.02
C GLN A 99 0.67 -15.43 -2.39
N ILE A 100 -0.47 -15.67 -1.75
CA ILE A 100 -1.18 -14.65 -0.97
C ILE A 100 -0.99 -14.96 0.52
N LYS A 101 -0.40 -14.01 1.25
CA LYS A 101 -0.17 -14.14 2.70
C LYS A 101 -0.88 -13.04 3.45
N GLY A 102 -1.78 -13.43 4.36
CA GLY A 102 -2.38 -12.50 5.31
C GLY A 102 -1.35 -11.97 6.29
N VAL A 103 -1.38 -10.66 6.52
CA VAL A 103 -0.54 -9.96 7.51
C VAL A 103 -1.45 -9.07 8.34
N ILE A 104 -1.52 -9.30 9.64
CA ILE A 104 -2.35 -8.49 10.53
C ILE A 104 -1.50 -7.47 11.29
N VAL A 105 -0.83 -7.89 12.33
CA VAL A 105 0.07 -7.07 13.15
C VAL A 105 1.29 -7.90 13.52
N ALA A 106 2.34 -7.23 13.93
CA ALA A 106 3.57 -7.85 14.37
C ALA A 106 3.69 -7.80 15.91
N SER A 107 4.65 -8.55 16.44
CA SER A 107 4.95 -8.57 17.87
C SER A 107 5.69 -7.30 18.31
N ARG A 108 5.82 -7.09 19.63
CA ARG A 108 6.67 -6.03 20.19
C ARG A 108 8.13 -6.17 19.73
N GLN A 109 8.62 -7.39 19.58
CA GLN A 109 9.98 -7.64 19.10
C GLN A 109 10.14 -7.13 17.66
N ASP A 110 9.20 -7.48 16.77
CA ASP A 110 9.21 -7.03 15.39
C ASP A 110 9.17 -5.49 15.30
N GLN A 111 8.37 -4.84 16.13
CA GLN A 111 8.32 -3.38 16.19
C GLN A 111 9.66 -2.78 16.64
N THR A 112 10.29 -3.37 17.66
CA THR A 112 11.60 -2.93 18.15
C THR A 112 12.66 -3.04 17.05
N ASP A 113 12.67 -4.14 16.32
CA ASP A 113 13.63 -4.37 15.25
C ASP A 113 13.32 -3.49 14.02
N PHE A 114 12.06 -3.22 13.75
CA PHE A 114 11.65 -2.25 12.73
C PHE A 114 12.14 -0.82 13.05
N VAL A 115 12.00 -0.38 14.31
CA VAL A 115 12.50 0.95 14.72
C VAL A 115 14.01 1.05 14.52
N LYS A 116 14.78 0.03 14.96
CA LYS A 116 16.23 -0.01 14.72
C LYS A 116 16.58 0.05 13.23
N ALA A 117 15.81 -0.68 12.39
CA ALA A 117 16.02 -0.65 10.95
C ALA A 117 15.75 0.74 10.36
N LEU A 118 14.71 1.44 10.81
CA LEU A 118 14.41 2.82 10.39
C LEU A 118 15.54 3.79 10.78
N GLU A 119 16.09 3.65 11.99
CA GLU A 119 17.23 4.46 12.47
C GLU A 119 18.46 4.26 11.59
N VAL A 120 18.86 2.99 11.33
CA VAL A 120 19.99 2.66 10.45
C VAL A 120 19.80 3.19 9.04
N MET A 121 18.58 3.12 8.51
CA MET A 121 18.24 3.64 7.18
C MET A 121 18.06 5.17 7.15
N ASN A 122 18.12 5.85 8.28
CA ASN A 122 17.80 7.27 8.44
C ASN A 122 16.42 7.62 7.81
N ARG A 123 15.41 6.83 8.14
CA ARG A 123 14.05 7.02 7.63
C ARG A 123 13.10 7.36 8.77
N LYS A 124 12.22 8.33 8.50
CA LYS A 124 11.14 8.72 9.42
C LYS A 124 9.80 8.39 8.78
N PRO A 125 8.81 7.97 9.59
CA PRO A 125 7.42 7.88 9.12
C PRO A 125 6.94 9.23 8.58
N VAL A 126 6.12 9.18 7.54
CA VAL A 126 5.45 10.38 7.05
C VAL A 126 4.34 10.74 8.03
N ILE A 127 4.42 11.91 8.65
CA ILE A 127 3.40 12.45 9.52
C ILE A 127 2.63 13.51 8.74
N ASP A 128 1.34 13.27 8.54
CA ASP A 128 0.46 14.17 7.81
C ASP A 128 0.02 15.35 8.69
N ARG A 129 -0.46 15.03 9.88
CA ARG A 129 -0.94 16.02 10.86
C ARG A 129 -0.78 15.54 12.29
N THR A 130 -0.47 16.47 13.18
CA THR A 130 -0.48 16.25 14.64
C THR A 130 -1.63 17.05 15.27
N PHE A 131 -2.38 16.42 16.12
CA PHE A 131 -3.46 17.02 16.91
C PHE A 131 -3.06 17.09 18.38
N LYS A 132 -3.56 18.07 19.09
CA LYS A 132 -3.53 18.08 20.56
C LYS A 132 -4.50 17.04 21.11
N TYR A 133 -4.24 16.53 22.32
CA TYR A 133 -5.12 15.54 22.95
C TYR A 133 -6.57 16.01 23.08
N GLU A 134 -6.78 17.30 23.38
CA GLU A 134 -8.09 17.92 23.50
C GLU A 134 -8.89 17.89 22.18
N ALA A 135 -8.19 17.79 21.04
CA ALA A 135 -8.78 17.70 19.70
C ALA A 135 -8.85 16.26 19.17
N LEU A 136 -8.85 15.24 20.04
CA LEU A 136 -8.88 13.82 19.68
C LEU A 136 -10.07 13.46 18.77
N SER A 137 -11.24 14.03 19.02
CA SER A 137 -12.43 13.82 18.18
C SER A 137 -12.23 14.33 16.75
N GLU A 138 -11.54 15.44 16.58
CA GLU A 138 -11.21 15.99 15.26
C GLU A 138 -10.18 15.10 14.54
N ALA A 139 -9.22 14.52 15.27
CA ALA A 139 -8.25 13.58 14.73
C ALA A 139 -8.96 12.33 14.15
N PHE A 140 -9.93 11.77 14.87
CA PHE A 140 -10.74 10.65 14.37
C PHE A 140 -11.60 11.03 13.16
N ALA A 141 -12.26 12.19 13.19
CA ALA A 141 -13.03 12.68 12.05
C ALA A 141 -12.15 12.89 10.82
N TYR A 142 -10.95 13.42 11.01
CA TYR A 142 -9.96 13.57 9.94
C TYR A 142 -9.47 12.22 9.40
N GLN A 143 -9.23 11.23 10.26
CA GLN A 143 -8.90 9.87 9.85
C GLN A 143 -10.02 9.25 9.00
N GLN A 144 -11.26 9.37 9.47
CA GLN A 144 -12.43 8.83 8.80
C GLN A 144 -12.67 9.46 7.42
N SER A 145 -12.33 10.73 7.24
CA SER A 145 -12.42 11.42 5.94
C SER A 145 -11.53 10.82 4.85
N GLY A 146 -10.50 10.05 5.20
CA GLY A 146 -9.50 9.51 4.27
C GLY A 146 -8.65 10.57 3.57
N ALA A 147 -8.71 11.83 4.01
CA ALA A 147 -7.97 12.94 3.39
C ALA A 147 -6.45 12.86 3.64
N HIS A 148 -6.05 12.28 4.77
CA HIS A 148 -4.65 12.18 5.20
C HIS A 148 -3.79 11.31 4.27
N LEU A 149 -2.47 11.58 4.29
CA LEU A 149 -1.44 10.74 3.71
C LEU A 149 -0.35 10.46 4.76
N GLY A 150 -0.17 9.21 5.13
CA GLY A 150 0.78 8.82 6.19
C GLY A 150 0.11 8.71 7.55
N LYS A 151 0.75 9.19 8.61
CA LYS A 151 0.30 9.02 9.99
C LYS A 151 -0.35 10.29 10.54
N ILE A 152 -1.44 10.11 11.28
CA ILE A 152 -2.04 11.12 12.13
C ILE A 152 -1.49 10.88 13.54
N CYS A 153 -0.92 11.90 14.14
CA CYS A 153 -0.38 11.85 15.50
C CYS A 153 -1.25 12.65 16.47
N VAL A 154 -1.22 12.23 17.71
CA VAL A 154 -1.80 12.98 18.85
C VAL A 154 -0.70 13.19 19.88
N GLU A 155 -0.51 14.41 20.32
CA GLU A 155 0.44 14.75 21.38
C GLU A 155 -0.30 15.12 22.67
N TRP A 156 0.30 14.73 23.80
CA TRP A 156 -0.21 14.94 25.16
C TRP A 156 0.36 16.24 25.77
#